data_f54921be956f740028182d1df738a2b1
#
_entry.id   f54921be956f740028182d1df738a2b1
#
_cell.length_a   1.000
_cell.length_b   1.000
_cell.length_c   1.000
_cell.angle_alpha   90.00
_cell.angle_beta   90.00
_cell.angle_gamma   90.00
#
_symmetry.space_group_name_H-M   'P 1'
#
loop_
_entity.id
_entity.type
_entity.pdbx_description
1 polymer ?
#
loop_
_entity_poly.entity_id
_entity_poly.type
_entity_poly.pdbx_seq_one_letter_code
_entity_poly.pdbx_strand_id
1 'polypeptide(L)'
;HRVCARWELPCTPIGDVTETGALRVLHDGELVGDIPAHLLTDECPRYEVEREPHAPTHGDPSPHNRSSKAWIYEQYDQLVGSRTVRRPGLDAAVLRIDRTRGIALSLDGPRLGERDPYRAGWGAVMDAAMNVACAGGEPLALTDCLNFGNPEKPEIGWELARAIDGIATAA
;
A
#
# COMPACT_ATOMS: atom_id res chain seq x y z
N HIS A 1 14.53 24.91 -2.03
CA HIS A 1 15.51 25.44 -3.00
C HIS A 1 16.85 24.70 -2.97
N ARG A 2 17.57 24.64 -1.83
CA ARG A 2 18.92 24.06 -1.74
C ARG A 2 19.00 22.60 -2.20
N VAL A 3 18.01 21.76 -1.89
CA VAL A 3 17.96 20.36 -2.33
C VAL A 3 17.73 20.27 -3.82
N CYS A 4 16.76 21.01 -4.34
CA CYS A 4 16.46 21.02 -5.77
C CYS A 4 17.64 21.56 -6.61
N ALA A 5 18.27 22.65 -6.15
CA ALA A 5 19.45 23.20 -6.80
C ALA A 5 20.61 22.22 -6.89
N ARG A 6 20.82 21.36 -5.86
CA ARG A 6 21.84 20.30 -5.88
C ARG A 6 21.63 19.29 -7.01
N TRP A 7 20.40 19.09 -7.42
CA TRP A 7 20.01 18.11 -8.44
C TRP A 7 19.55 18.77 -9.74
N GLU A 8 19.80 20.07 -9.89
CA GLU A 8 19.43 20.86 -11.07
C GLU A 8 17.93 20.75 -11.42
N LEU A 9 17.09 20.62 -10.38
CA LEU A 9 15.65 20.53 -10.54
C LEU A 9 15.00 21.92 -10.39
N PRO A 10 13.99 22.24 -11.22
CA PRO A 10 13.21 23.46 -11.04
C PRO A 10 12.50 23.45 -9.69
N CYS A 11 12.46 24.60 -9.03
CA CYS A 11 11.81 24.76 -7.74
C CYS A 11 11.24 26.16 -7.62
N THR A 12 9.94 26.27 -7.74
CA THR A 12 9.21 27.54 -7.65
C THR A 12 8.34 27.56 -6.40
N PRO A 13 8.42 28.61 -5.55
CA PRO A 13 7.43 28.82 -4.51
C PRO A 13 6.05 29.02 -5.13
N ILE A 14 5.06 28.29 -4.65
CA ILE A 14 3.67 28.38 -5.15
C ILE A 14 2.73 29.02 -4.14
N GLY A 15 3.22 29.34 -2.93
CA GLY A 15 2.43 29.97 -1.88
C GLY A 15 3.12 29.93 -0.54
N ASP A 16 2.49 30.52 0.43
CA ASP A 16 2.91 30.59 1.83
C ASP A 16 1.88 29.94 2.73
N VAL A 17 2.35 29.31 3.82
CA VAL A 17 1.47 28.80 4.86
C VAL A 17 1.09 29.98 5.77
N THR A 18 -0.22 30.19 5.94
CA THR A 18 -0.78 31.29 6.71
C THR A 18 -1.63 30.81 7.89
N GLU A 19 -1.92 31.67 8.84
CA GLU A 19 -2.79 31.39 9.99
C GLU A 19 -4.28 31.75 9.72
N THR A 20 -4.64 32.00 8.46
CA THR A 20 -6.01 32.45 8.10
C THR A 20 -7.07 31.36 8.23
N GLY A 21 -6.67 30.09 8.37
CA GLY A 21 -7.60 28.95 8.37
C GLY A 21 -8.32 28.73 7.04
N ALA A 22 -7.80 29.30 5.95
CA ALA A 22 -8.37 29.19 4.63
C ALA A 22 -7.30 28.87 3.57
N LEU A 23 -7.68 28.06 2.59
CA LEU A 23 -6.92 27.88 1.35
C LEU A 23 -7.37 28.98 0.38
N ARG A 24 -6.44 29.89 0.08
CA ARG A 24 -6.67 30.99 -0.86
C ARG A 24 -5.85 30.79 -2.13
N VAL A 25 -6.50 30.96 -3.26
CA VAL A 25 -5.86 30.88 -4.58
C VAL A 25 -5.87 32.26 -5.21
N LEU A 26 -4.70 32.75 -5.57
CA LEU A 26 -4.52 34.01 -6.25
C LEU A 26 -4.09 33.74 -7.71
N HIS A 27 -4.65 34.48 -8.64
CA HIS A 27 -4.23 34.50 -10.04
C HIS A 27 -4.02 35.95 -10.46
N ASP A 28 -2.81 36.28 -10.88
CA ASP A 28 -2.40 37.66 -11.24
C ASP A 28 -2.72 38.69 -10.13
N GLY A 29 -2.65 38.26 -8.86
CA GLY A 29 -2.94 39.08 -7.70
C GLY A 29 -4.41 39.19 -7.31
N GLU A 30 -5.32 38.62 -8.10
CA GLU A 30 -6.74 38.55 -7.79
C GLU A 30 -7.08 37.26 -7.05
N LEU A 31 -7.96 37.35 -6.05
CA LEU A 31 -8.45 36.21 -5.28
C LEU A 31 -9.49 35.44 -6.13
N VAL A 32 -9.10 34.30 -6.66
CA VAL A 32 -9.95 33.44 -7.50
C VAL A 32 -10.52 32.23 -6.75
N GLY A 33 -10.04 31.98 -5.54
CA GLY A 33 -10.55 30.91 -4.68
C GLY A 33 -10.30 31.21 -3.21
N ASP A 34 -11.30 31.00 -2.36
CA ASP A 34 -11.21 31.13 -0.90
C ASP A 34 -12.08 30.04 -0.27
N ILE A 35 -11.46 29.04 0.32
CA ILE A 35 -12.15 27.89 0.91
C ILE A 35 -11.65 27.73 2.35
N PRO A 36 -12.55 27.75 3.36
CA PRO A 36 -12.18 27.42 4.72
C PRO A 36 -11.50 26.04 4.80
N ALA A 37 -10.32 25.97 5.43
CA ALA A 37 -9.53 24.74 5.45
C ALA A 37 -10.26 23.55 6.10
N HIS A 38 -11.12 23.79 7.09
CA HIS A 38 -11.89 22.75 7.77
C HIS A 38 -12.88 22.01 6.82
N LEU A 39 -13.36 22.68 5.77
CA LEU A 39 -14.21 22.04 4.74
C LEU A 39 -13.42 21.04 3.88
N LEU A 40 -12.10 21.16 3.83
CA LEU A 40 -11.23 20.23 3.10
C LEU A 40 -10.71 19.09 3.98
N THR A 41 -10.88 19.17 5.29
CA THR A 41 -10.39 18.20 6.27
C THR A 41 -11.53 17.58 7.08
N ASP A 42 -11.96 18.25 8.14
CA ASP A 42 -12.86 17.67 9.14
C ASP A 42 -14.33 17.62 8.68
N GLU A 43 -14.74 18.59 7.88
CA GLU A 43 -16.11 18.72 7.36
C GLU A 43 -16.25 18.35 5.88
N CYS A 44 -15.24 17.70 5.30
CA CYS A 44 -15.36 17.19 3.94
C CYS A 44 -16.50 16.17 3.85
N PRO A 45 -17.26 16.13 2.74
CA PRO A 45 -18.35 15.16 2.57
C PRO A 45 -17.84 13.73 2.78
N ARG A 46 -18.52 13.00 3.65
CA ARG A 46 -18.28 11.57 3.89
C ARG A 46 -19.52 10.82 3.45
N TYR A 47 -19.32 9.87 2.56
CA TYR A 47 -20.43 9.05 2.06
C TYR A 47 -20.52 7.80 2.95
N GLU A 48 -21.71 7.51 3.44
CA GLU A 48 -22.03 6.22 4.02
C GLU A 48 -22.39 5.26 2.88
N VAL A 49 -21.60 4.22 2.72
CA VAL A 49 -21.85 3.18 1.73
C VAL A 49 -22.53 2.02 2.44
N GLU A 50 -23.68 1.60 1.94
CA GLU A 50 -24.34 0.38 2.38
C GLU A 50 -23.37 -0.80 2.20
N ARG A 51 -23.37 -1.72 3.16
CA ARG A 51 -22.53 -2.92 3.13
C ARG A 51 -23.41 -4.14 3.24
N GLU A 52 -23.43 -4.94 2.20
CA GLU A 52 -24.27 -6.11 2.11
C GLU A 52 -23.42 -7.37 2.08
N PRO A 53 -23.54 -8.25 3.12
CA PRO A 53 -22.83 -9.52 3.11
C PRO A 53 -23.28 -10.38 1.92
N HIS A 54 -22.32 -10.94 1.20
CA HIS A 54 -22.62 -11.87 0.12
C HIS A 54 -21.58 -13.01 0.10
N ALA A 55 -21.94 -14.10 -0.58
CA ALA A 55 -21.01 -15.18 -0.82
C ALA A 55 -20.01 -14.75 -1.91
N PRO A 56 -18.70 -14.65 -1.62
CA PRO A 56 -17.72 -14.20 -2.59
C PRO A 56 -17.73 -15.07 -3.85
N THR A 57 -17.89 -14.41 -4.99
CA THR A 57 -17.83 -15.06 -6.31
C THR A 57 -16.40 -15.02 -6.85
N HIS A 58 -15.47 -15.65 -6.15
CA HIS A 58 -14.16 -15.84 -6.72
C HIS A 58 -14.20 -16.99 -7.72
N GLY A 59 -13.77 -16.68 -8.94
CA GLY A 59 -13.63 -17.69 -9.98
C GLY A 59 -12.68 -18.81 -9.54
N ASP A 60 -12.83 -19.97 -10.15
CA ASP A 60 -11.93 -21.10 -9.96
C ASP A 60 -10.48 -20.65 -10.18
N PRO A 61 -9.55 -20.92 -9.27
CA PRO A 61 -8.17 -20.51 -9.44
C PRO A 61 -7.59 -21.14 -10.70
N SER A 62 -7.34 -20.31 -11.70
CA SER A 62 -6.74 -20.76 -12.95
C SER A 62 -5.43 -21.51 -12.69
N PRO A 63 -5.18 -22.65 -13.35
CA PRO A 63 -3.88 -23.33 -13.29
C PRO A 63 -2.68 -22.39 -13.58
N HIS A 64 -2.89 -21.37 -14.40
CA HIS A 64 -1.89 -20.36 -14.72
C HIS A 64 -1.44 -19.53 -13.51
N ASN A 65 -2.28 -19.37 -12.49
CA ASN A 65 -1.91 -18.67 -11.26
C ASN A 65 -0.90 -19.46 -10.41
N ARG A 66 -0.73 -20.75 -10.66
CA ARG A 66 0.24 -21.61 -9.96
C ARG A 66 1.59 -21.68 -10.68
N SER A 67 1.70 -21.14 -11.89
CA SER A 67 2.93 -21.14 -12.65
C SER A 67 3.93 -20.17 -12.05
N SER A 68 5.23 -20.51 -12.17
CA SER A 68 6.31 -19.60 -11.78
C SER A 68 6.18 -18.27 -12.51
N LYS A 69 6.36 -17.18 -11.79
CA LYS A 69 6.41 -15.81 -12.31
C LYS A 69 7.85 -15.30 -12.45
N ALA A 70 8.83 -16.19 -12.35
CA ALA A 70 10.25 -15.85 -12.43
C ALA A 70 10.60 -15.00 -13.66
N TRP A 71 10.01 -15.30 -14.81
CA TRP A 71 10.20 -14.55 -16.05
C TRP A 71 9.82 -13.06 -15.94
N ILE A 72 8.96 -12.68 -15.00
CA ILE A 72 8.57 -11.29 -14.77
C ILE A 72 9.68 -10.56 -14.02
N TYR A 73 10.16 -11.10 -12.90
CA TYR A 73 11.08 -10.40 -12.03
C TYR A 73 12.56 -10.63 -12.39
N GLU A 74 12.90 -11.70 -13.10
CA GLU A 74 14.28 -11.98 -13.54
C GLU A 74 14.80 -10.97 -14.58
N GLN A 75 13.92 -10.26 -15.26
CA GLN A 75 14.31 -9.19 -16.19
C GLN A 75 14.80 -7.91 -15.49
N TYR A 76 14.57 -7.78 -14.19
CA TYR A 76 14.99 -6.60 -13.42
C TYR A 76 16.28 -6.87 -12.66
N ASP A 77 17.10 -5.82 -12.51
CA ASP A 77 18.32 -5.92 -11.71
C ASP A 77 17.97 -5.96 -10.22
N GLN A 78 18.25 -7.10 -9.60
CA GLN A 78 18.02 -7.36 -8.19
C GLN A 78 19.27 -7.12 -7.33
N LEU A 79 20.37 -6.68 -7.93
CA LEU A 79 21.67 -6.52 -7.27
C LEU A 79 22.13 -5.06 -7.19
N VAL A 80 21.29 -4.11 -7.59
CA VAL A 80 21.61 -2.69 -7.55
C VAL A 80 22.15 -2.27 -6.18
N GLY A 81 23.28 -1.57 -6.20
CA GLY A 81 23.96 -1.12 -4.97
C GLY A 81 24.66 -2.22 -4.19
N SER A 82 24.72 -3.46 -4.70
CA SER A 82 25.40 -4.60 -4.07
C SER A 82 24.95 -4.87 -2.62
N ARG A 83 23.68 -4.62 -2.31
CA ARG A 83 23.11 -4.77 -0.97
C ARG A 83 22.28 -6.05 -0.80
N THR A 84 21.97 -6.76 -1.87
CA THR A 84 21.14 -7.95 -1.85
C THR A 84 21.89 -9.11 -1.23
N VAL A 85 21.45 -9.57 -0.07
CA VAL A 85 21.97 -10.75 0.64
C VAL A 85 21.20 -11.99 0.19
N ARG A 86 19.88 -11.89 0.11
CA ARG A 86 18.99 -12.94 -0.40
C ARG A 86 18.10 -12.36 -1.48
N ARG A 87 18.10 -12.97 -2.65
CA ARG A 87 17.26 -12.55 -3.79
C ARG A 87 15.80 -12.90 -3.55
N PRO A 88 14.85 -12.22 -4.23
CA PRO A 88 13.47 -12.66 -4.32
C PRO A 88 13.35 -14.10 -4.87
N GLY A 89 12.23 -14.77 -4.57
CA GLY A 89 11.93 -16.13 -5.02
C GLY A 89 12.02 -17.20 -3.94
N LEU A 90 12.35 -16.81 -2.70
CA LEU A 90 12.24 -17.60 -1.47
C LEU A 90 11.29 -16.89 -0.51
N ASP A 91 11.28 -17.25 0.78
CA ASP A 91 10.36 -16.72 1.79
C ASP A 91 10.38 -15.18 1.85
N ALA A 92 11.58 -14.58 1.93
CA ALA A 92 11.72 -13.14 1.89
C ALA A 92 13.03 -12.73 1.19
N ALA A 93 13.02 -11.57 0.55
CA ALA A 93 14.23 -10.92 0.11
C ALA A 93 14.94 -10.26 1.30
N VAL A 94 16.27 -10.30 1.32
CA VAL A 94 17.07 -9.68 2.39
C VAL A 94 18.07 -8.71 1.79
N LEU A 95 18.00 -7.45 2.25
CA LEU A 95 18.91 -6.39 1.85
C LEU A 95 19.75 -5.94 3.05
N ARG A 96 21.04 -5.75 2.81
CA ARG A 96 21.98 -5.22 3.79
C ARG A 96 21.83 -3.69 3.90
N ILE A 97 21.56 -3.20 5.10
CA ILE A 97 21.56 -1.77 5.40
C ILE A 97 22.97 -1.30 5.72
N ASP A 98 23.64 -1.98 6.64
CA ASP A 98 25.03 -1.70 7.05
C ASP A 98 25.80 -3.00 7.37
N ARG A 99 26.89 -2.92 8.13
CA ARG A 99 27.74 -4.07 8.44
C ARG A 99 27.07 -5.14 9.32
N THR A 100 26.07 -4.76 10.09
CA THR A 100 25.44 -5.60 11.11
C THR A 100 23.92 -5.72 10.96
N ARG A 101 23.28 -4.86 10.16
CA ARG A 101 21.84 -4.81 10.00
C ARG A 101 21.41 -5.06 8.56
N GLY A 102 20.33 -5.79 8.42
CA GLY A 102 19.62 -6.01 7.18
C GLY A 102 18.13 -5.72 7.36
N ILE A 103 17.42 -5.67 6.25
CA ILE A 103 15.96 -5.65 6.20
C ILE A 103 15.48 -6.84 5.39
N ALA A 104 14.53 -7.59 5.94
CA ALA A 104 13.82 -8.65 5.24
C ALA A 104 12.48 -8.11 4.74
N LEU A 105 12.12 -8.44 3.50
CA LEU A 105 10.91 -7.98 2.83
C LEU A 105 10.19 -9.17 2.24
N SER A 106 8.95 -9.39 2.63
CA SER A 106 8.02 -10.34 2.02
C SER A 106 6.87 -9.59 1.36
N LEU A 107 6.28 -10.20 0.35
CA LEU A 107 5.08 -9.72 -0.33
C LEU A 107 4.14 -10.91 -0.48
N ASP A 108 3.03 -10.85 0.22
CA ASP A 108 2.04 -11.92 0.24
C ASP A 108 0.64 -11.38 -0.04
N GLY A 109 -0.23 -12.24 -0.50
CA GLY A 109 -1.62 -11.94 -0.79
C GLY A 109 -2.54 -13.06 -0.31
N PRO A 110 -3.83 -12.98 -0.59
CA PRO A 110 -4.79 -14.00 -0.23
C PRO A 110 -4.37 -15.38 -0.75
N ARG A 111 -4.53 -16.40 0.09
CA ARG A 111 -4.30 -17.78 -0.31
C ARG A 111 -5.24 -18.18 -1.43
N LEU A 112 -4.70 -18.93 -2.38
CA LEU A 112 -5.49 -19.42 -3.50
C LEU A 112 -6.66 -20.29 -3.00
N GLY A 113 -7.90 -19.89 -3.37
CA GLY A 113 -9.13 -20.57 -2.95
C GLY A 113 -9.73 -20.09 -1.63
N GLU A 114 -9.09 -19.17 -0.90
CA GLU A 114 -9.72 -18.52 0.23
C GLU A 114 -10.85 -17.61 -0.24
N ARG A 115 -12.04 -17.82 0.31
CA ARG A 115 -13.26 -17.10 -0.08
C ARG A 115 -13.76 -16.15 1.00
N ASP A 116 -13.32 -16.31 2.24
CA ASP A 116 -13.67 -15.39 3.31
C ASP A 116 -12.72 -14.18 3.29
N PRO A 117 -13.22 -12.96 3.02
CA PRO A 117 -12.37 -11.77 2.94
C PRO A 117 -11.59 -11.50 4.23
N TYR A 118 -12.19 -11.78 5.40
CA TYR A 118 -11.50 -11.64 6.68
C TYR A 118 -10.30 -12.59 6.78
N ARG A 119 -10.51 -13.87 6.46
CA ARG A 119 -9.44 -14.87 6.47
C ARG A 119 -8.38 -14.59 5.41
N ALA A 120 -8.78 -14.06 4.26
CA ALA A 120 -7.89 -13.65 3.20
C ALA A 120 -6.92 -12.55 3.68
N GLY A 121 -7.44 -11.49 4.30
CA GLY A 121 -6.62 -10.42 4.88
C GLY A 121 -5.75 -10.90 6.05
N TRP A 122 -6.33 -11.62 7.00
CA TRP A 122 -5.60 -12.18 8.14
C TRP A 122 -4.47 -13.12 7.69
N GLY A 123 -4.77 -14.03 6.76
CA GLY A 123 -3.81 -15.00 6.25
C GLY A 123 -2.64 -14.36 5.51
N ALA A 124 -2.90 -13.33 4.72
CA ALA A 124 -1.84 -12.61 4.00
C ALA A 124 -0.81 -11.97 4.96
N VAL A 125 -1.29 -11.35 6.04
CA VAL A 125 -0.39 -10.78 7.08
C VAL A 125 0.41 -11.88 7.78
N MET A 126 -0.23 -12.97 8.16
CA MET A 126 0.44 -14.08 8.84
C MET A 126 1.46 -14.77 7.95
N ASP A 127 1.15 -14.97 6.68
CA ASP A 127 2.08 -15.58 5.72
C ASP A 127 3.29 -14.66 5.50
N ALA A 128 3.08 -13.36 5.32
CA ALA A 128 4.16 -12.38 5.19
C ALA A 128 5.05 -12.33 6.43
N ALA A 129 4.47 -12.31 7.62
CA ALA A 129 5.22 -12.29 8.88
C ALA A 129 6.05 -13.58 9.06
N MET A 130 5.47 -14.75 8.75
CA MET A 130 6.18 -16.02 8.79
C MET A 130 7.33 -16.07 7.79
N ASN A 131 7.14 -15.56 6.59
CA ASN A 131 8.18 -15.52 5.56
C ASN A 131 9.35 -14.64 5.99
N VAL A 132 9.09 -13.49 6.62
CA VAL A 132 10.12 -12.64 7.23
C VAL A 132 10.87 -13.39 8.33
N ALA A 133 10.15 -14.08 9.21
CA ALA A 133 10.74 -14.86 10.31
C ALA A 133 11.60 -16.02 9.78
N CYS A 134 11.15 -16.75 8.76
CA CYS A 134 11.91 -17.82 8.10
C CYS A 134 13.19 -17.30 7.43
N ALA A 135 13.21 -16.03 7.03
CA ALA A 135 14.43 -15.38 6.52
C ALA A 135 15.37 -14.90 7.64
N GLY A 136 15.01 -15.08 8.90
CA GLY A 136 15.78 -14.65 10.07
C GLY A 136 15.53 -13.21 10.51
N GLY A 137 14.46 -12.59 10.01
CA GLY A 137 14.02 -11.25 10.37
C GLY A 137 12.96 -11.25 11.48
N GLU A 138 12.77 -10.11 12.11
CA GLU A 138 11.67 -9.84 13.03
C GLU A 138 10.64 -8.99 12.27
N PRO A 139 9.37 -9.41 12.18
CA PRO A 139 8.31 -8.58 11.60
C PRO A 139 8.13 -7.29 12.42
N LEU A 140 8.26 -6.14 11.79
CA LEU A 140 8.22 -4.84 12.46
C LEU A 140 7.06 -3.96 12.00
N ALA A 141 6.70 -4.05 10.73
CA ALA A 141 5.67 -3.25 10.12
C ALA A 141 5.17 -3.90 8.84
N LEU A 142 3.99 -3.52 8.42
CA LEU A 142 3.42 -3.88 7.13
C LEU A 142 2.91 -2.64 6.40
N THR A 143 2.83 -2.75 5.09
CA THR A 143 2.06 -1.87 4.22
C THR A 143 1.06 -2.72 3.46
N ASP A 144 -0.08 -2.17 3.16
CA ASP A 144 -1.06 -2.85 2.33
C ASP A 144 -1.23 -2.17 0.96
N CYS A 145 -1.66 -2.94 -0.01
CA CYS A 145 -2.03 -2.47 -1.34
C CYS A 145 -3.36 -3.10 -1.70
N LEU A 146 -4.45 -2.45 -1.28
CA LEU A 146 -5.81 -2.96 -1.43
C LEU A 146 -6.30 -2.77 -2.87
N ASN A 147 -6.61 -3.88 -3.53
CA ASN A 147 -7.13 -3.90 -4.89
C ASN A 147 -8.50 -4.58 -4.90
N PHE A 148 -9.55 -3.78 -4.90
CA PHE A 148 -10.94 -4.22 -4.94
C PHE A 148 -11.66 -3.57 -6.11
N GLY A 149 -12.86 -4.03 -6.41
CA GLY A 149 -13.77 -3.32 -7.30
C GLY A 149 -14.27 -2.01 -6.67
N ASN A 150 -15.24 -1.37 -7.31
CA ASN A 150 -15.82 -0.13 -6.79
C ASN A 150 -16.49 -0.37 -5.43
N PRO A 151 -15.97 0.22 -4.32
CA PRO A 151 -16.49 0.02 -2.97
C PRO A 151 -17.87 0.70 -2.72
N GLU A 152 -18.37 1.50 -3.65
CA GLU A 152 -19.74 2.02 -3.61
C GLU A 152 -20.79 0.94 -3.88
N LYS A 153 -20.38 -0.20 -4.44
CA LYS A 153 -21.23 -1.39 -4.53
C LYS A 153 -21.26 -2.06 -3.16
N PRO A 154 -22.45 -2.31 -2.59
CA PRO A 154 -22.60 -2.80 -1.22
C PRO A 154 -21.81 -4.07 -0.92
N GLU A 155 -21.81 -5.03 -1.84
CA GLU A 155 -21.07 -6.28 -1.73
C GLU A 155 -19.55 -6.06 -1.71
N ILE A 156 -19.03 -5.18 -2.58
CA ILE A 156 -17.59 -4.87 -2.65
C ILE A 156 -17.15 -4.06 -1.42
N GLY A 157 -17.98 -3.11 -0.98
CA GLY A 157 -17.74 -2.36 0.24
C GLY A 157 -17.70 -3.26 1.48
N TRP A 158 -18.54 -4.32 1.51
CA TRP A 158 -18.50 -5.32 2.57
C TRP A 158 -17.22 -6.17 2.51
N GLU A 159 -16.85 -6.68 1.33
CA GLU A 159 -15.60 -7.45 1.16
C GLU A 159 -14.37 -6.66 1.59
N LEU A 160 -14.26 -5.42 1.14
CA LEU A 160 -13.17 -4.51 1.51
C LEU A 160 -13.08 -4.31 3.02
N ALA A 161 -14.21 -4.01 3.67
CA ALA A 161 -14.24 -3.81 5.11
C ALA A 161 -13.81 -5.08 5.86
N ARG A 162 -14.32 -6.25 5.46
CA ARG A 162 -13.97 -7.52 6.08
C ARG A 162 -12.49 -7.89 5.91
N ALA A 163 -11.92 -7.60 4.73
CA ALA A 163 -10.50 -7.82 4.49
C ALA A 163 -9.63 -6.92 5.38
N ILE A 164 -10.00 -5.64 5.51
CA ILE A 164 -9.32 -4.69 6.41
C ILE A 164 -9.41 -5.18 7.87
N ASP A 165 -10.58 -5.64 8.33
CA ASP A 165 -10.74 -6.20 9.68
C ASP A 165 -9.79 -7.40 9.92
N GLY A 166 -9.62 -8.25 8.91
CA GLY A 166 -8.69 -9.37 8.95
C GLY A 166 -7.23 -8.92 9.06
N ILE A 167 -6.82 -7.97 8.22
CA ILE A 167 -5.48 -7.37 8.26
C ILE A 167 -5.22 -6.74 9.63
N ALA A 168 -6.14 -5.89 10.10
CA ALA A 168 -6.00 -5.18 11.38
C ALA A 168 -5.96 -6.12 12.60
N THR A 169 -6.60 -7.29 12.51
CA THR A 169 -6.59 -8.27 13.60
C THR A 169 -5.26 -9.04 13.65
N ALA A 170 -4.60 -9.22 12.51
CA ALA A 170 -3.35 -9.96 12.40
C ALA A 170 -2.10 -9.10 12.66
N ALA A 171 -2.22 -7.77 12.45
CA ALA A 171 -1.15 -6.79 12.64
C ALA A 171 -0.98 -6.40 14.12
#